data_fb8f7e1d764d8112cc080d6b904a9b4d
#
_entry.id   fb8f7e1d764d8112cc080d6b904a9b4d
#
_cell.length_a   1.000
_cell.length_b   1.000
_cell.length_c   1.000
_cell.angle_alpha   90.00
_cell.angle_beta   90.00
_cell.angle_gamma   90.00
#
_symmetry.space_group_name_H-M   'P 1'
#
loop_
_entity.id
_entity.type
_entity.pdbx_description
1 polymer ?
#
loop_
_entity_poly.entity_id
_entity_poly.type
_entity_poly.pdbx_seq_one_letter_code
_entity_poly.pdbx_strand_id
1 'polypeptide(L)'
;MPLKSYLLIVAAACIGGPSLSAQTATVTTDPVGFTTTPCLSNSDTYLGIPFTRPPEFTGTVQSANANTLTINGTPGWTNNQFAYAAGGQPKHYYVLIGYGGATNPKEGHTYAVTSNGSNTLTVDTSFDNLAGVVANTQVTLIPYWTPATIFPPGDAGVSFTATNSPPTYKTELLIPNTSSSGINLSPSATYFFINNGSNVGWRLEGDNTTDHGHDPLLPDSYLIVRNSNGAPTLPLTASGSVLMSKLAVPILASASQQQDNPVAMIRPVDTTLDSNGLAPIDTSFLQGDQLLLFDNTQAQIGKQPNKVYTFNDGWRLSNDNLDHSKDIVPAGSAMLVRRAAKSAGTVYWVNAPTYVPATFLSPLAASSRKIQGAGTFDLNMPALNALGIECRAAGSGNTHQVVFTFANPVTLTSATATPGANATGSVSGSPIVSGSHVTVNLTSVSNMQRLLINLSGVSDGTITNDFSVTMGLLLGDVTANGRVDGNDVSAVQGQVRSPLNINNFRAEVTANGKIDGNDVSTTQGQVRTFLPPGG
;
A
#
# COMPACT_ATOMS: atom_id res chain seq x y z
N MET A 1 -9.66 59.95 -72.75
CA MET A 1 -10.62 59.94 -71.60
C MET A 1 -10.10 59.04 -70.54
N PRO A 2 -9.70 59.58 -69.36
CA PRO A 2 -9.18 58.75 -68.30
C PRO A 2 -10.29 58.24 -67.36
N LEU A 3 -10.26 56.97 -67.09
CA LEU A 3 -11.13 56.28 -66.13
C LEU A 3 -10.69 56.65 -64.71
N LYS A 4 -11.60 57.14 -63.90
CA LYS A 4 -11.38 57.41 -62.48
C LYS A 4 -11.62 56.14 -61.69
N SER A 5 -10.58 55.63 -61.03
CA SER A 5 -10.68 54.54 -60.05
C SER A 5 -11.15 55.09 -58.70
N TYR A 6 -12.26 54.59 -58.17
CA TYR A 6 -12.72 54.83 -56.82
C TYR A 6 -12.15 53.75 -55.89
N LEU A 7 -11.35 54.21 -54.91
CA LEU A 7 -10.82 53.37 -53.84
C LEU A 7 -11.88 53.25 -52.74
N LEU A 8 -12.46 52.07 -52.58
CA LEU A 8 -13.38 51.80 -51.47
C LEU A 8 -12.59 51.33 -50.25
N ILE A 9 -12.49 52.17 -49.22
CA ILE A 9 -11.89 51.79 -47.94
C ILE A 9 -12.99 51.11 -47.12
N VAL A 10 -12.88 49.79 -46.93
CA VAL A 10 -13.69 49.06 -45.96
C VAL A 10 -12.96 49.04 -44.62
N ALA A 11 -13.48 49.80 -43.66
CA ALA A 11 -13.02 49.74 -42.28
C ALA A 11 -13.53 48.46 -41.65
N ALA A 12 -12.63 47.49 -41.42
CA ALA A 12 -12.92 46.29 -40.62
C ALA A 12 -12.95 46.65 -39.14
N ALA A 13 -14.13 46.70 -38.53
CA ALA A 13 -14.28 46.78 -37.09
C ALA A 13 -13.84 45.41 -36.49
N CYS A 14 -12.72 45.44 -35.77
CA CYS A 14 -12.33 44.31 -34.92
C CYS A 14 -13.30 44.19 -33.74
N ILE A 15 -14.28 43.31 -33.88
CA ILE A 15 -15.06 42.84 -32.73
C ILE A 15 -14.16 41.89 -31.98
N GLY A 16 -13.69 42.29 -30.80
CA GLY A 16 -12.97 41.40 -29.87
C GLY A 16 -13.88 40.27 -29.39
N GLY A 17 -13.83 39.15 -30.07
CA GLY A 17 -14.39 37.88 -29.56
C GLY A 17 -13.53 37.36 -28.44
N PRO A 18 -14.12 36.68 -27.43
CA PRO A 18 -13.33 36.03 -26.40
C PRO A 18 -12.40 35.03 -27.05
N SER A 19 -11.11 35.10 -26.74
CA SER A 19 -10.12 34.11 -27.15
C SER A 19 -10.54 32.75 -26.58
N LEU A 20 -11.07 31.89 -27.42
CA LEU A 20 -11.22 30.49 -27.12
C LEU A 20 -9.80 29.93 -26.96
N SER A 21 -9.36 29.83 -25.70
CA SER A 21 -8.20 29.02 -25.35
C SER A 21 -8.53 27.58 -25.76
N ALA A 22 -7.93 27.10 -26.83
CA ALA A 22 -8.00 25.68 -27.15
C ALA A 22 -7.30 24.95 -26.03
N GLN A 23 -8.09 24.38 -25.13
CA GLN A 23 -7.60 23.45 -24.13
C GLN A 23 -7.19 22.20 -24.92
N THR A 24 -5.89 22.04 -25.14
CA THR A 24 -5.34 20.78 -25.63
C THR A 24 -5.64 19.74 -24.57
N ALA A 25 -6.71 18.98 -24.79
CA ALA A 25 -6.96 17.78 -24.02
C ALA A 25 -5.76 16.84 -24.27
N THR A 26 -4.89 16.72 -23.28
CA THR A 26 -3.86 15.71 -23.30
C THR A 26 -4.57 14.37 -23.14
N VAL A 27 -4.75 13.64 -24.22
CA VAL A 27 -5.21 12.24 -24.16
C VAL A 27 -4.03 11.43 -23.67
N THR A 28 -4.05 11.05 -22.39
CA THR A 28 -3.12 10.08 -21.84
C THR A 28 -3.76 8.70 -21.97
N THR A 29 -3.10 7.78 -22.64
CA THR A 29 -3.45 6.35 -22.57
C THR A 29 -2.76 5.74 -21.38
N ASP A 30 -3.44 4.81 -20.69
CA ASP A 30 -2.78 4.02 -19.64
C ASP A 30 -1.57 3.29 -20.23
N PRO A 31 -0.43 3.28 -19.55
CA PRO A 31 0.73 2.54 -20.02
C PRO A 31 0.39 1.05 -20.10
N VAL A 32 0.80 0.42 -21.19
CA VAL A 32 0.68 -1.02 -21.39
C VAL A 32 2.06 -1.64 -21.50
N GLY A 33 2.18 -2.89 -21.07
CA GLY A 33 3.43 -3.61 -21.11
C GLY A 33 3.22 -5.09 -21.45
N PHE A 34 4.31 -5.79 -21.67
CA PHE A 34 4.32 -7.24 -21.78
C PHE A 34 5.59 -7.81 -21.15
N THR A 35 5.50 -9.06 -20.74
CA THR A 35 6.64 -9.85 -20.30
C THR A 35 6.55 -11.25 -20.86
N THR A 36 7.69 -11.90 -21.08
CA THR A 36 7.75 -13.29 -21.52
C THR A 36 8.61 -14.07 -20.56
N THR A 37 8.05 -15.14 -19.99
CA THR A 37 8.74 -16.04 -19.07
C THR A 37 8.78 -17.45 -19.66
N PRO A 38 9.96 -18.08 -19.77
CA PRO A 38 10.06 -19.47 -20.20
C PRO A 38 9.54 -20.41 -19.12
N CYS A 39 8.49 -21.16 -19.42
CA CYS A 39 8.01 -22.28 -18.60
C CYS A 39 8.77 -23.54 -19.01
N LEU A 40 9.79 -23.89 -18.24
CA LEU A 40 10.72 -24.98 -18.58
C LEU A 40 10.01 -26.33 -18.59
N SER A 41 10.48 -27.24 -19.46
CA SER A 41 10.04 -28.65 -19.46
C SER A 41 10.42 -29.32 -18.14
N ASN A 42 9.55 -30.20 -17.65
CA ASN A 42 9.72 -30.95 -16.39
C ASN A 42 10.01 -30.02 -15.20
N SER A 43 9.21 -28.95 -15.07
CA SER A 43 9.48 -27.90 -14.09
C SER A 43 8.19 -27.21 -13.65
N ASP A 44 8.21 -26.73 -12.40
CA ASP A 44 7.31 -25.69 -11.91
C ASP A 44 7.90 -24.32 -12.24
N THR A 45 7.08 -23.42 -12.76
CA THR A 45 7.44 -22.00 -12.98
C THR A 45 6.55 -21.14 -12.13
N TYR A 46 7.14 -20.41 -11.20
CA TYR A 46 6.44 -19.52 -10.28
C TYR A 46 6.32 -18.13 -10.89
N LEU A 47 5.12 -17.61 -11.04
CA LEU A 47 4.83 -16.42 -11.83
C LEU A 47 3.95 -15.43 -11.08
N GLY A 48 4.41 -14.20 -10.89
CA GLY A 48 3.55 -13.06 -10.69
C GLY A 48 3.17 -12.45 -12.05
N ILE A 49 1.95 -12.00 -12.20
CA ILE A 49 1.52 -11.28 -13.40
C ILE A 49 1.68 -9.77 -13.14
N PRO A 50 2.68 -9.09 -13.74
CA PRO A 50 2.99 -7.69 -13.39
C PRO A 50 2.06 -6.67 -14.06
N PHE A 51 0.93 -7.11 -14.59
CA PHE A 51 -0.05 -6.30 -15.31
C PHE A 51 -1.46 -6.61 -14.83
N THR A 52 -2.34 -5.63 -14.95
CA THR A 52 -3.78 -5.82 -14.84
C THR A 52 -4.41 -5.95 -16.23
N ARG A 53 -5.63 -6.44 -16.30
CA ARG A 53 -6.42 -6.24 -17.51
C ARG A 53 -6.78 -4.76 -17.64
N PRO A 54 -7.05 -4.26 -18.85
CA PRO A 54 -7.49 -2.89 -19.04
C PRO A 54 -8.70 -2.56 -18.16
N PRO A 55 -8.67 -1.42 -17.44
CA PRO A 55 -9.80 -0.98 -16.63
C PRO A 55 -11.07 -0.80 -17.48
N GLU A 56 -12.19 -1.23 -16.94
CA GLU A 56 -13.50 -1.02 -17.56
C GLU A 56 -14.07 0.37 -17.21
N PHE A 57 -13.68 0.89 -16.04
CA PHE A 57 -14.13 2.20 -15.57
C PHE A 57 -13.13 2.78 -14.56
N THR A 58 -12.99 4.09 -14.58
CA THR A 58 -12.28 4.87 -13.55
C THR A 58 -13.15 6.08 -13.18
N GLY A 59 -13.29 6.33 -11.90
CA GLY A 59 -14.10 7.44 -11.39
C GLY A 59 -13.86 7.72 -9.92
N THR A 60 -14.78 8.39 -9.27
CA THR A 60 -14.71 8.72 -7.84
C THR A 60 -15.98 8.33 -7.11
N VAL A 61 -15.85 8.04 -5.82
CA VAL A 61 -16.94 7.68 -4.92
C VAL A 61 -17.72 8.93 -4.52
N GLN A 62 -19.04 8.88 -4.60
CA GLN A 62 -19.96 9.85 -3.97
C GLN A 62 -20.14 9.51 -2.49
N SER A 63 -20.39 8.23 -2.19
CA SER A 63 -20.54 7.71 -0.85
C SER A 63 -20.23 6.22 -0.79
N ALA A 64 -19.81 5.74 0.38
CA ALA A 64 -19.64 4.32 0.67
C ALA A 64 -20.53 3.95 1.87
N ASN A 65 -21.18 2.80 1.81
CA ASN A 65 -22.05 2.30 2.88
C ASN A 65 -22.04 0.77 2.90
N ALA A 66 -21.77 0.19 4.06
CA ALA A 66 -21.69 -1.25 4.29
C ALA A 66 -20.85 -1.98 3.21
N ASN A 67 -21.48 -2.44 2.15
CA ASN A 67 -20.87 -3.14 1.02
C ASN A 67 -21.12 -2.46 -0.34
N THR A 68 -21.58 -1.21 -0.34
CA THR A 68 -21.98 -0.51 -1.57
C THR A 68 -21.18 0.78 -1.73
N LEU A 69 -20.61 0.97 -2.92
CA LEU A 69 -20.02 2.21 -3.39
C LEU A 69 -20.99 2.90 -4.34
N THR A 70 -21.38 4.12 -4.04
CA THR A 70 -22.10 4.99 -4.98
C THR A 70 -21.07 5.85 -5.71
N ILE A 71 -21.11 5.86 -7.03
CA ILE A 71 -20.14 6.54 -7.89
C ILE A 71 -20.68 7.93 -8.26
N ASN A 72 -19.78 8.91 -8.30
CA ASN A 72 -20.09 10.26 -8.74
C ASN A 72 -20.54 10.28 -10.21
N GLY A 73 -21.54 11.10 -10.50
CA GLY A 73 -22.07 11.27 -11.85
C GLY A 73 -23.04 10.17 -12.27
N THR A 74 -23.22 10.04 -13.56
CA THR A 74 -24.14 9.06 -14.19
C THR A 74 -23.36 8.20 -15.17
N PRO A 75 -22.64 7.16 -14.71
CA PRO A 75 -21.82 6.33 -15.61
C PRO A 75 -22.64 5.56 -16.66
N GLY A 76 -23.97 5.51 -16.50
CA GLY A 76 -24.87 4.93 -17.49
C GLY A 76 -24.86 3.40 -17.54
N TRP A 77 -24.50 2.78 -16.42
CA TRP A 77 -24.45 1.31 -16.33
C TRP A 77 -25.85 0.69 -16.35
N THR A 78 -25.94 -0.49 -16.92
CA THR A 78 -27.13 -1.34 -16.78
C THR A 78 -26.99 -2.19 -15.50
N ASN A 79 -28.12 -2.54 -14.88
CA ASN A 79 -28.11 -3.38 -13.68
C ASN A 79 -27.43 -4.73 -13.96
N ASN A 80 -26.56 -5.14 -13.07
CA ASN A 80 -25.75 -6.36 -13.14
C ASN A 80 -24.83 -6.47 -14.36
N GLN A 81 -24.47 -5.34 -14.98
CA GLN A 81 -23.50 -5.30 -16.09
C GLN A 81 -22.15 -5.91 -15.71
N PHE A 82 -21.77 -5.78 -14.44
CA PHE A 82 -20.48 -6.25 -13.90
C PHE A 82 -20.62 -7.47 -12.98
N ALA A 83 -21.81 -8.03 -12.87
CA ALA A 83 -22.03 -9.28 -12.15
C ALA A 83 -21.79 -10.47 -13.08
N TYR A 84 -20.94 -11.40 -12.64
CA TYR A 84 -20.73 -12.63 -13.40
C TYR A 84 -22.04 -13.41 -13.56
N ALA A 85 -22.28 -13.87 -14.77
CA ALA A 85 -23.41 -14.75 -15.09
C ALA A 85 -22.97 -15.75 -16.16
N ALA A 86 -22.96 -17.03 -15.82
CA ALA A 86 -22.63 -18.10 -16.75
C ALA A 86 -23.56 -18.07 -17.96
N GLY A 87 -22.98 -18.07 -19.18
CA GLY A 87 -23.73 -17.98 -20.43
C GLY A 87 -24.26 -16.57 -20.79
N GLY A 88 -24.03 -15.58 -19.92
CA GLY A 88 -24.37 -14.19 -20.15
C GLY A 88 -23.15 -13.27 -20.09
N GLN A 89 -22.90 -12.65 -18.94
CA GLN A 89 -21.72 -11.82 -18.68
C GLN A 89 -20.57 -12.66 -18.09
N PRO A 90 -19.50 -12.98 -18.88
CA PRO A 90 -18.52 -13.99 -18.49
C PRO A 90 -17.33 -13.44 -17.69
N LYS A 91 -17.30 -12.14 -17.38
CA LYS A 91 -16.19 -11.50 -16.67
C LYS A 91 -16.51 -11.39 -15.17
N HIS A 92 -15.55 -11.72 -14.34
CA HIS A 92 -15.53 -11.28 -12.95
C HIS A 92 -14.78 -9.94 -12.85
N TYR A 93 -15.22 -9.09 -11.94
CA TYR A 93 -14.63 -7.78 -11.73
C TYR A 93 -14.25 -7.57 -10.26
N TYR A 94 -13.22 -6.76 -10.06
CA TYR A 94 -12.92 -6.18 -8.76
C TYR A 94 -12.83 -4.65 -8.88
N VAL A 95 -13.12 -3.98 -7.79
CA VAL A 95 -12.86 -2.55 -7.66
C VAL A 95 -11.60 -2.36 -6.84
N LEU A 96 -10.69 -1.55 -7.35
CA LEU A 96 -9.50 -1.08 -6.66
C LEU A 96 -9.78 0.30 -6.09
N ILE A 97 -9.57 0.46 -4.80
CA ILE A 97 -9.70 1.74 -4.11
C ILE A 97 -8.42 2.53 -4.32
N GLY A 98 -8.53 3.67 -4.95
CA GLY A 98 -7.43 4.58 -5.21
C GLY A 98 -7.27 5.66 -4.13
N TYR A 99 -6.58 6.73 -4.52
CA TYR A 99 -6.35 7.86 -3.64
C TYR A 99 -7.66 8.54 -3.22
N GLY A 100 -7.82 8.79 -1.95
CA GLY A 100 -9.00 9.44 -1.34
C GLY A 100 -8.61 10.47 -0.27
N GLY A 101 -7.41 11.04 -0.40
CA GLY A 101 -6.82 11.92 0.61
C GLY A 101 -5.80 11.20 1.50
N ALA A 102 -4.99 11.97 2.21
CA ALA A 102 -3.89 11.47 3.03
C ALA A 102 -4.32 10.49 4.16
N THR A 103 -5.60 10.43 4.48
CA THR A 103 -6.17 9.63 5.56
C THR A 103 -7.00 8.44 5.07
N ASN A 104 -6.99 8.12 3.77
CA ASN A 104 -7.75 6.97 3.27
C ASN A 104 -7.05 5.64 3.66
N PRO A 105 -7.54 4.90 4.67
CA PRO A 105 -6.91 3.67 5.12
C PRO A 105 -7.13 2.50 4.15
N LYS A 106 -7.95 2.70 3.10
CA LYS A 106 -8.32 1.69 2.12
C LYS A 106 -7.65 1.89 0.76
N GLU A 107 -6.73 2.85 0.64
CA GLU A 107 -5.99 3.05 -0.60
C GLU A 107 -5.20 1.78 -0.98
N GLY A 108 -5.46 1.27 -2.16
CA GLY A 108 -4.86 0.03 -2.67
C GLY A 108 -5.66 -1.25 -2.38
N HIS A 109 -6.68 -1.21 -1.54
CA HIS A 109 -7.53 -2.38 -1.27
C HIS A 109 -8.38 -2.74 -2.48
N THR A 110 -8.63 -4.02 -2.66
CA THR A 110 -9.46 -4.57 -3.74
C THR A 110 -10.66 -5.31 -3.17
N TYR A 111 -11.79 -5.18 -3.86
CA TYR A 111 -13.04 -5.84 -3.48
C TYR A 111 -13.70 -6.47 -4.70
N ALA A 112 -14.08 -7.73 -4.62
CA ALA A 112 -14.82 -8.41 -5.68
C ALA A 112 -16.20 -7.76 -5.87
N VAL A 113 -16.59 -7.48 -7.11
CA VAL A 113 -17.91 -6.96 -7.44
C VAL A 113 -18.91 -8.10 -7.53
N THR A 114 -19.99 -8.02 -6.77
CA THR A 114 -21.05 -9.02 -6.74
C THR A 114 -22.29 -8.61 -7.53
N SER A 115 -22.57 -7.30 -7.61
CA SER A 115 -23.63 -6.73 -8.43
C SER A 115 -23.39 -5.25 -8.69
N ASN A 116 -24.16 -4.65 -9.60
CA ASN A 116 -24.17 -3.21 -9.78
C ASN A 116 -25.57 -2.68 -10.18
N GLY A 117 -25.84 -1.44 -9.79
CA GLY A 117 -26.92 -0.61 -10.30
C GLY A 117 -26.43 0.36 -11.37
N SER A 118 -27.21 1.40 -11.67
CA SER A 118 -26.88 2.40 -12.70
C SER A 118 -25.67 3.29 -12.34
N ASN A 119 -25.38 3.46 -11.05
CA ASN A 119 -24.25 4.21 -10.50
C ASN A 119 -23.72 3.62 -9.19
N THR A 120 -24.07 2.38 -8.86
CA THR A 120 -23.64 1.72 -7.63
C THR A 120 -22.89 0.43 -7.93
N LEU A 121 -21.88 0.12 -7.13
CA LEU A 121 -21.19 -1.17 -7.10
C LEU A 121 -21.43 -1.81 -5.75
N THR A 122 -21.96 -3.03 -5.74
CA THR A 122 -22.03 -3.87 -4.54
C THR A 122 -20.83 -4.81 -4.56
N VAL A 123 -20.11 -4.86 -3.44
CA VAL A 123 -18.85 -5.61 -3.35
C VAL A 123 -18.90 -6.62 -2.21
N ASP A 124 -18.05 -7.64 -2.29
CA ASP A 124 -17.85 -8.58 -1.20
C ASP A 124 -17.01 -7.93 -0.10
N THR A 125 -17.59 -7.83 1.09
CA THR A 125 -16.96 -7.29 2.30
C THR A 125 -16.77 -8.34 3.39
N SER A 126 -16.83 -9.61 3.05
CA SER A 126 -16.69 -10.73 4.00
C SER A 126 -15.32 -10.76 4.69
N PHE A 127 -14.28 -10.35 3.98
CA PHE A 127 -12.91 -10.32 4.49
C PHE A 127 -12.53 -8.92 5.02
N ASP A 128 -12.90 -7.86 4.31
CA ASP A 128 -12.56 -6.48 4.63
C ASP A 128 -13.74 -5.56 4.31
N ASN A 129 -13.97 -4.54 5.12
CA ASN A 129 -15.08 -3.62 4.98
C ASN A 129 -14.67 -2.30 4.30
N LEU A 130 -15.67 -1.51 3.89
CA LEU A 130 -15.46 -0.21 3.23
C LEU A 130 -15.27 0.96 4.21
N ALA A 131 -15.12 0.71 5.51
CA ALA A 131 -14.96 1.77 6.50
C ALA A 131 -13.70 2.60 6.22
N GLY A 132 -13.85 3.92 6.14
CA GLY A 132 -12.79 4.85 5.78
C GLY A 132 -12.75 5.24 4.30
N VAL A 133 -13.53 4.61 3.43
CA VAL A 133 -13.74 5.11 2.06
C VAL A 133 -14.67 6.31 2.13
N VAL A 134 -14.19 7.47 1.69
CA VAL A 134 -14.90 8.75 1.76
C VAL A 134 -15.27 9.27 0.37
N ALA A 135 -16.10 10.31 0.32
CA ALA A 135 -16.43 10.99 -0.93
C ALA A 135 -15.15 11.47 -1.66
N ASN A 136 -15.18 11.42 -2.98
CA ASN A 136 -14.08 11.73 -3.88
C ASN A 136 -12.90 10.76 -3.86
N THR A 137 -12.96 9.65 -3.10
CA THR A 137 -12.00 8.55 -3.24
C THR A 137 -12.02 8.01 -4.67
N GLN A 138 -10.87 7.89 -5.29
CA GLN A 138 -10.73 7.30 -6.63
C GLN A 138 -11.06 5.81 -6.58
N VAL A 139 -11.68 5.30 -7.62
CA VAL A 139 -11.95 3.88 -7.80
C VAL A 139 -11.71 3.48 -9.25
N THR A 140 -11.18 2.28 -9.42
CA THR A 140 -10.94 1.68 -10.73
C THR A 140 -11.60 0.30 -10.77
N LEU A 141 -12.46 0.07 -11.74
CA LEU A 141 -13.13 -1.22 -11.97
C LEU A 141 -12.33 -2.02 -12.99
N ILE A 142 -11.83 -3.17 -12.58
CA ILE A 142 -10.89 -3.99 -13.37
C ILE A 142 -11.43 -5.41 -13.48
N PRO A 143 -11.45 -6.01 -14.69
CA PRO A 143 -11.75 -7.43 -14.84
C PRO A 143 -10.62 -8.28 -14.24
N TYR A 144 -10.96 -9.39 -13.57
CA TYR A 144 -9.96 -10.38 -13.16
C TYR A 144 -9.27 -11.02 -14.37
N TRP A 145 -8.01 -11.40 -14.20
CA TRP A 145 -7.41 -12.42 -15.03
C TRP A 145 -8.14 -13.75 -14.79
N THR A 146 -8.19 -14.59 -15.81
CA THR A 146 -8.77 -15.92 -15.77
C THR A 146 -7.87 -16.88 -16.55
N PRO A 147 -7.98 -18.22 -16.37
CA PRO A 147 -7.21 -19.18 -17.16
C PRO A 147 -7.29 -18.91 -18.67
N ALA A 148 -8.49 -18.65 -19.21
CA ALA A 148 -8.70 -18.38 -20.63
C ALA A 148 -8.17 -17.02 -21.11
N THR A 149 -7.94 -16.07 -20.20
CA THR A 149 -7.42 -14.74 -20.60
C THR A 149 -5.91 -14.62 -20.45
N ILE A 150 -5.30 -15.37 -19.56
CA ILE A 150 -3.83 -15.48 -19.46
C ILE A 150 -3.30 -16.43 -20.56
N PHE A 151 -4.03 -17.52 -20.79
CA PHE A 151 -3.71 -18.52 -21.81
C PHE A 151 -4.90 -18.65 -22.79
N PRO A 152 -5.04 -17.72 -23.76
CA PRO A 152 -6.18 -17.74 -24.68
C PRO A 152 -6.32 -19.09 -25.40
N PRO A 153 -7.53 -19.61 -25.59
CA PRO A 153 -7.75 -20.94 -26.17
C PRO A 153 -7.12 -21.13 -27.56
N GLY A 154 -7.06 -20.09 -28.38
CA GLY A 154 -6.40 -20.13 -29.69
C GLY A 154 -4.88 -20.27 -29.61
N ASP A 155 -4.30 -19.75 -28.55
CA ASP A 155 -2.85 -19.73 -28.30
C ASP A 155 -2.45 -20.71 -27.18
N ALA A 156 -3.41 -21.37 -26.54
CA ALA A 156 -3.14 -22.29 -25.43
C ALA A 156 -2.14 -23.39 -25.80
N GLY A 157 -2.20 -23.91 -27.01
CA GLY A 157 -1.25 -24.90 -27.50
C GLY A 157 0.19 -24.37 -27.69
N VAL A 158 0.39 -23.04 -27.68
CA VAL A 158 1.70 -22.38 -27.74
C VAL A 158 2.25 -22.13 -26.34
N SER A 159 1.38 -21.68 -25.41
CA SER A 159 1.78 -21.29 -24.05
C SER A 159 1.41 -22.33 -23.00
N PHE A 160 0.55 -23.29 -23.33
CA PHE A 160 0.03 -24.29 -22.42
C PHE A 160 -0.24 -25.60 -23.18
N THR A 161 0.48 -26.67 -22.86
CA THR A 161 0.32 -27.95 -23.56
C THR A 161 -0.96 -28.65 -23.14
N ALA A 162 -1.85 -28.86 -24.11
CA ALA A 162 -3.14 -29.48 -23.87
C ALA A 162 -3.02 -30.94 -23.39
N THR A 163 -3.90 -31.32 -22.49
CA THR A 163 -4.11 -32.68 -22.01
C THR A 163 -5.16 -33.36 -22.89
N ASN A 164 -4.85 -34.53 -23.43
CA ASN A 164 -5.79 -35.28 -24.26
C ASN A 164 -6.56 -36.33 -23.45
N SER A 165 -5.96 -36.83 -22.38
CA SER A 165 -6.50 -37.94 -21.59
C SER A 165 -6.18 -37.76 -20.10
N PRO A 166 -7.04 -37.10 -19.32
CA PRO A 166 -6.91 -37.08 -17.87
C PRO A 166 -6.93 -38.52 -17.28
N PRO A 167 -6.17 -38.81 -16.20
CA PRO A 167 -5.41 -37.86 -15.36
C PRO A 167 -3.95 -37.64 -15.78
N THR A 168 -3.54 -37.99 -17.00
CA THR A 168 -2.17 -37.74 -17.46
C THR A 168 -2.06 -36.27 -17.91
N TYR A 169 -1.90 -35.36 -16.98
CA TYR A 169 -1.78 -33.94 -17.24
C TYR A 169 -0.43 -33.60 -17.87
N LYS A 170 -0.42 -32.68 -18.84
CA LYS A 170 0.79 -32.19 -19.53
C LYS A 170 1.28 -30.89 -18.90
N THR A 171 0.50 -29.85 -19.04
CA THR A 171 0.73 -28.58 -18.36
C THR A 171 -0.44 -28.31 -17.42
N GLU A 172 -0.15 -27.90 -16.21
CA GLU A 172 -1.12 -27.59 -15.17
C GLU A 172 -0.90 -26.16 -14.68
N LEU A 173 -2.00 -25.47 -14.36
CA LEU A 173 -1.98 -24.18 -13.68
C LEU A 173 -2.44 -24.41 -12.23
N LEU A 174 -1.49 -24.31 -11.31
CA LEU A 174 -1.76 -24.49 -9.89
C LEU A 174 -1.97 -23.13 -9.23
N ILE A 175 -3.05 -23.01 -8.48
CA ILE A 175 -3.41 -21.81 -7.74
C ILE A 175 -3.02 -22.01 -6.28
N PRO A 176 -2.12 -21.19 -5.72
CA PRO A 176 -1.76 -21.29 -4.31
C PRO A 176 -2.97 -21.09 -3.39
N ASN A 177 -2.91 -21.73 -2.23
CA ASN A 177 -3.94 -21.58 -1.23
C ASN A 177 -3.69 -20.30 -0.41
N THR A 178 -4.59 -19.33 -0.54
CA THR A 178 -4.53 -18.03 0.14
C THR A 178 -5.51 -17.92 1.31
N SER A 179 -6.32 -18.95 1.55
CA SER A 179 -7.40 -18.89 2.55
C SER A 179 -7.20 -19.80 3.76
N SER A 180 -6.40 -20.86 3.63
CA SER A 180 -6.15 -21.80 4.72
C SER A 180 -5.01 -21.36 5.62
N SER A 181 -5.09 -21.73 6.90
CA SER A 181 -4.02 -21.46 7.86
C SER A 181 -2.93 -22.53 7.78
N GLY A 182 -1.67 -22.11 7.90
CA GLY A 182 -0.50 -22.99 7.97
C GLY A 182 0.58 -22.68 6.93
N ILE A 183 1.50 -23.62 6.78
CA ILE A 183 2.63 -23.52 5.84
C ILE A 183 2.64 -24.70 4.87
N ASN A 184 3.32 -24.53 3.73
CA ASN A 184 3.45 -25.56 2.69
C ASN A 184 2.10 -26.13 2.24
N LEU A 185 1.12 -25.27 2.08
CA LEU A 185 -0.25 -25.65 1.73
C LEU A 185 -0.31 -26.19 0.30
N SER A 186 -1.13 -27.21 0.10
CA SER A 186 -1.46 -27.68 -1.24
C SER A 186 -2.19 -26.60 -2.04
N PRO A 187 -2.07 -26.58 -3.38
CA PRO A 187 -2.85 -25.69 -4.22
C PRO A 187 -4.34 -25.76 -3.89
N SER A 188 -5.02 -24.62 -3.95
CA SER A 188 -6.49 -24.56 -3.77
C SER A 188 -7.25 -25.01 -5.01
N ALA A 189 -6.63 -24.91 -6.18
CA ALA A 189 -7.18 -25.37 -7.46
C ALA A 189 -6.04 -25.76 -8.41
N THR A 190 -6.30 -26.72 -9.27
CA THR A 190 -5.41 -27.13 -10.37
C THR A 190 -6.21 -27.13 -11.66
N TYR A 191 -5.85 -26.24 -12.59
CA TYR A 191 -6.48 -26.17 -13.91
C TYR A 191 -5.61 -26.83 -14.95
N PHE A 192 -6.26 -27.38 -15.99
CA PHE A 192 -5.60 -27.88 -17.19
C PHE A 192 -6.44 -27.54 -18.43
N PHE A 193 -5.78 -27.46 -19.57
CA PHE A 193 -6.47 -27.27 -20.84
C PHE A 193 -6.66 -28.61 -21.52
N ILE A 194 -7.92 -29.00 -21.80
CA ILE A 194 -8.22 -30.22 -22.56
C ILE A 194 -8.41 -29.86 -24.03
N ASN A 195 -7.87 -30.73 -24.90
CA ASN A 195 -8.15 -30.70 -26.33
C ASN A 195 -8.06 -32.12 -26.89
N ASN A 196 -9.20 -32.75 -27.02
CA ASN A 196 -9.31 -34.12 -27.62
C ASN A 196 -10.21 -34.10 -28.87
N GLY A 197 -10.34 -32.93 -29.50
CA GLY A 197 -11.10 -32.71 -30.73
C GLY A 197 -12.58 -32.39 -30.48
N SER A 198 -13.28 -33.15 -29.69
CA SER A 198 -14.70 -32.91 -29.35
C SER A 198 -14.90 -32.13 -28.04
N ASN A 199 -13.92 -32.21 -27.14
CA ASN A 199 -13.92 -31.50 -25.86
C ASN A 199 -12.69 -30.57 -25.81
N VAL A 200 -12.93 -29.26 -25.86
CA VAL A 200 -11.90 -28.22 -25.85
C VAL A 200 -12.26 -27.18 -24.82
N GLY A 201 -11.31 -26.80 -23.96
CA GLY A 201 -11.49 -25.75 -22.96
C GLY A 201 -10.73 -26.02 -21.68
N TRP A 202 -10.85 -25.08 -20.76
CA TRP A 202 -10.25 -25.16 -19.43
C TRP A 202 -11.07 -26.04 -18.50
N ARG A 203 -10.40 -26.88 -17.73
CA ARG A 203 -11.01 -27.79 -16.77
C ARG A 203 -10.33 -27.65 -15.43
N LEU A 204 -11.06 -27.97 -14.37
CA LEU A 204 -10.55 -28.08 -13.01
C LEU A 204 -10.27 -29.56 -12.71
N GLU A 205 -9.21 -29.87 -12.01
CA GLU A 205 -8.96 -31.21 -11.51
C GLU A 205 -10.14 -31.68 -10.63
N GLY A 206 -10.71 -32.84 -10.97
CA GLY A 206 -11.96 -33.32 -10.35
C GLY A 206 -13.24 -32.92 -11.08
N ASP A 207 -13.23 -31.91 -11.99
CA ASP A 207 -14.34 -31.57 -12.89
C ASP A 207 -13.84 -31.44 -14.34
N ASN A 208 -13.98 -32.52 -15.09
CA ASN A 208 -13.55 -32.59 -16.49
C ASN A 208 -14.63 -32.16 -17.49
N THR A 209 -15.76 -31.66 -17.02
CA THR A 209 -16.96 -31.40 -17.83
C THR A 209 -17.29 -29.90 -17.93
N THR A 210 -17.20 -29.20 -16.81
CA THR A 210 -17.49 -27.76 -16.75
C THR A 210 -16.31 -26.95 -17.32
N ASP A 211 -16.61 -25.88 -18.05
CA ASP A 211 -15.58 -24.94 -18.48
C ASP A 211 -15.22 -23.97 -17.32
N HIS A 212 -13.98 -24.04 -16.88
CA HIS A 212 -13.40 -23.22 -15.83
C HIS A 212 -12.50 -22.10 -16.39
N GLY A 213 -12.59 -21.81 -17.67
CA GLY A 213 -11.80 -20.77 -18.33
C GLY A 213 -12.10 -19.36 -17.82
N HIS A 214 -13.23 -19.17 -17.15
CA HIS A 214 -13.69 -17.87 -16.64
C HIS A 214 -13.48 -17.68 -15.12
N ASP A 215 -12.92 -18.67 -14.43
CA ASP A 215 -12.68 -18.57 -12.98
C ASP A 215 -11.70 -17.40 -12.68
N PRO A 216 -11.97 -16.59 -11.66
CA PRO A 216 -11.13 -15.43 -11.36
C PRO A 216 -9.80 -15.86 -10.71
N LEU A 217 -8.71 -15.26 -11.20
CA LEU A 217 -7.39 -15.40 -10.61
C LEU A 217 -7.06 -14.13 -9.82
N LEU A 218 -6.65 -14.30 -8.56
CA LEU A 218 -6.38 -13.17 -7.67
C LEU A 218 -5.21 -12.32 -8.19
N PRO A 219 -5.34 -10.99 -8.22
CA PRO A 219 -4.32 -10.11 -8.77
C PRO A 219 -3.07 -10.00 -7.89
N ASP A 220 -3.19 -10.33 -6.61
CA ASP A 220 -2.18 -10.19 -5.56
C ASP A 220 -1.42 -11.49 -5.25
N SER A 221 -1.83 -12.62 -5.83
CA SER A 221 -1.18 -13.92 -5.66
C SER A 221 -0.43 -14.36 -6.90
N TYR A 222 0.64 -15.14 -6.71
CA TYR A 222 1.33 -15.76 -7.82
C TYR A 222 0.58 -16.99 -8.35
N LEU A 223 0.98 -17.43 -9.53
CA LEU A 223 0.54 -18.66 -10.20
C LEU A 223 1.72 -19.62 -10.34
N ILE A 224 1.46 -20.93 -10.44
CA ILE A 224 2.48 -21.92 -10.75
C ILE A 224 2.07 -22.63 -12.03
N VAL A 225 2.90 -22.52 -13.08
CA VAL A 225 2.76 -23.33 -14.28
C VAL A 225 3.65 -24.55 -14.12
N ARG A 226 3.05 -25.72 -14.02
CA ARG A 226 3.73 -27.02 -13.94
C ARG A 226 3.74 -27.68 -15.29
N ASN A 227 4.91 -27.80 -15.91
CA ASN A 227 5.12 -28.61 -17.09
C ASN A 227 5.61 -30.01 -16.69
N SER A 228 4.83 -31.04 -17.00
CA SER A 228 5.13 -32.44 -16.66
C SER A 228 4.89 -33.37 -17.85
N ASN A 229 5.16 -34.65 -17.68
CA ASN A 229 4.81 -35.72 -18.63
C ASN A 229 5.20 -35.41 -20.09
N GLY A 230 6.40 -34.88 -20.30
CA GLY A 230 6.93 -34.55 -21.64
C GLY A 230 6.36 -33.28 -22.27
N ALA A 231 5.74 -32.39 -21.49
CA ALA A 231 5.41 -31.07 -21.98
C ALA A 231 6.69 -30.29 -22.32
N PRO A 232 6.78 -29.63 -23.49
CA PRO A 232 7.97 -28.89 -23.90
C PRO A 232 8.14 -27.62 -23.09
N THR A 233 9.32 -27.00 -23.17
CA THR A 233 9.50 -25.61 -22.71
C THR A 233 8.68 -24.69 -23.59
N LEU A 234 7.84 -23.88 -23.00
CA LEU A 234 6.94 -22.94 -23.67
C LEU A 234 7.11 -21.51 -23.12
N PRO A 235 7.07 -20.48 -23.98
CA PRO A 235 7.05 -19.11 -23.51
C PRO A 235 5.64 -18.76 -23.01
N LEU A 236 5.52 -18.22 -21.82
CA LEU A 236 4.33 -17.52 -21.36
C LEU A 236 4.53 -16.02 -21.61
N THR A 237 3.71 -15.43 -22.45
CA THR A 237 3.66 -13.98 -22.65
C THR A 237 2.42 -13.41 -21.97
N ALA A 238 2.62 -12.58 -20.96
CA ALA A 238 1.56 -11.81 -20.33
C ALA A 238 1.67 -10.35 -20.76
N SER A 239 0.55 -9.76 -21.19
CA SER A 239 0.47 -8.35 -21.57
C SER A 239 -0.76 -7.70 -20.96
N GLY A 240 -0.68 -6.43 -20.59
CA GLY A 240 -1.80 -5.73 -19.98
C GLY A 240 -1.46 -4.30 -19.58
N SER A 241 -2.35 -3.68 -18.82
CA SER A 241 -2.18 -2.34 -18.29
C SER A 241 -1.20 -2.34 -17.10
N VAL A 242 -0.32 -1.36 -17.07
CA VAL A 242 0.57 -1.12 -15.93
C VAL A 242 -0.22 -0.46 -14.81
N LEU A 243 -0.21 -1.06 -13.64
CA LEU A 243 -0.92 -0.52 -12.48
C LEU A 243 -0.20 0.73 -11.95
N MET A 244 -0.84 1.91 -12.11
CA MET A 244 -0.29 3.21 -11.73
C MET A 244 -0.62 3.63 -10.29
N SER A 245 -1.44 2.86 -9.59
CA SER A 245 -1.85 3.10 -8.19
C SER A 245 -1.23 2.09 -7.22
N LYS A 246 -1.38 2.34 -5.93
CA LYS A 246 -0.99 1.37 -4.89
C LYS A 246 -1.84 0.11 -4.99
N LEU A 247 -1.28 -1.01 -4.52
CA LEU A 247 -2.03 -2.24 -4.21
C LEU A 247 -1.70 -2.65 -2.78
N ALA A 248 -2.72 -2.88 -1.98
CA ALA A 248 -2.62 -3.35 -0.60
C ALA A 248 -2.93 -4.85 -0.55
N VAL A 249 -1.91 -5.66 -0.39
CA VAL A 249 -2.01 -7.12 -0.36
C VAL A 249 -2.22 -7.57 1.08
N PRO A 250 -3.28 -8.31 1.41
CA PRO A 250 -3.49 -8.81 2.76
C PRO A 250 -2.47 -9.90 3.10
N ILE A 251 -1.80 -9.74 4.23
CA ILE A 251 -0.86 -10.71 4.77
C ILE A 251 -1.44 -11.27 6.05
N LEU A 252 -1.93 -12.49 5.97
CA LEU A 252 -2.54 -13.21 7.07
C LEU A 252 -1.50 -13.60 8.13
N ALA A 253 -1.91 -13.65 9.37
CA ALA A 253 -1.09 -14.12 10.48
C ALA A 253 -1.89 -15.08 11.38
N SER A 254 -1.18 -15.93 12.10
CA SER A 254 -1.74 -16.83 13.10
C SER A 254 -1.01 -16.65 14.43
N ALA A 255 -1.75 -16.66 15.53
CA ALA A 255 -1.17 -16.55 16.87
C ALA A 255 -0.42 -17.84 17.30
N SER A 256 -0.79 -18.99 16.73
CA SER A 256 -0.36 -20.31 17.21
C SER A 256 0.60 -21.05 16.27
N GLN A 257 0.68 -20.62 15.00
CA GLN A 257 1.50 -21.31 13.99
C GLN A 257 2.01 -20.33 12.93
N GLN A 258 3.03 -20.75 12.18
CA GLN A 258 3.48 -19.97 11.02
C GLN A 258 2.38 -19.97 9.95
N GLN A 259 2.36 -18.88 9.17
CA GLN A 259 1.37 -18.65 8.12
C GLN A 259 2.02 -18.28 6.80
N ASP A 260 1.78 -19.07 5.77
CA ASP A 260 2.20 -18.76 4.41
C ASP A 260 1.20 -17.86 3.70
N ASN A 261 1.73 -16.85 3.01
CA ASN A 261 0.99 -15.92 2.19
C ASN A 261 1.62 -15.86 0.80
N PRO A 262 1.03 -16.51 -0.21
CA PRO A 262 1.46 -16.38 -1.59
C PRO A 262 1.18 -14.98 -2.12
N VAL A 263 2.21 -14.26 -2.58
CA VAL A 263 2.08 -12.90 -3.10
C VAL A 263 2.84 -12.75 -4.41
N ALA A 264 2.38 -11.86 -5.26
CA ALA A 264 3.02 -11.53 -6.53
C ALA A 264 3.62 -10.12 -6.51
N MET A 265 4.78 -9.95 -7.13
CA MET A 265 5.28 -8.63 -7.50
C MET A 265 4.55 -8.17 -8.76
N ILE A 266 3.51 -7.37 -8.58
CA ILE A 266 2.62 -6.90 -9.65
C ILE A 266 3.16 -5.66 -10.39
N ARG A 267 4.46 -5.43 -10.35
CA ARG A 267 5.10 -4.29 -11.00
C ARG A 267 5.97 -4.77 -12.16
N PRO A 268 5.94 -4.04 -13.31
CA PRO A 268 6.73 -4.41 -14.49
C PRO A 268 8.18 -3.90 -14.43
N VAL A 269 8.65 -3.51 -13.26
CA VAL A 269 10.02 -3.03 -13.00
C VAL A 269 10.63 -3.74 -11.81
N ASP A 270 11.92 -3.95 -11.87
CA ASP A 270 12.69 -4.46 -10.75
C ASP A 270 12.69 -3.44 -9.61
N THR A 271 12.70 -3.94 -8.39
CA THR A 271 12.69 -3.12 -7.19
C THR A 271 13.61 -3.73 -6.13
N THR A 272 13.92 -3.00 -5.08
CA THR A 272 14.67 -3.55 -3.94
C THR A 272 13.72 -3.94 -2.81
N LEU A 273 14.16 -4.82 -1.92
CA LEU A 273 13.37 -5.26 -0.77
C LEU A 273 12.88 -4.08 0.08
N ASP A 274 13.68 -3.01 0.19
CA ASP A 274 13.36 -1.82 0.98
C ASP A 274 12.57 -0.74 0.22
N SER A 275 12.34 -0.89 -1.10
CA SER A 275 11.65 0.13 -1.91
C SER A 275 10.17 -0.15 -2.16
N ASN A 276 9.63 -1.27 -1.70
CA ASN A 276 8.28 -1.75 -2.06
C ASN A 276 7.32 -1.94 -0.90
N GLY A 277 7.48 -1.22 0.21
CA GLY A 277 6.69 -1.53 1.38
C GLY A 277 7.08 -2.87 2.04
N LEU A 278 8.04 -3.61 1.50
CA LEU A 278 8.70 -4.72 2.18
C LEU A 278 9.70 -4.23 3.23
N ALA A 279 9.99 -2.94 3.23
CA ALA A 279 10.73 -2.31 4.31
C ALA A 279 9.86 -2.23 5.58
N PRO A 280 10.47 -2.37 6.76
CA PRO A 280 9.77 -2.43 8.05
C PRO A 280 9.27 -1.08 8.55
N ILE A 281 9.13 -0.08 7.70
CA ILE A 281 8.86 1.31 8.11
C ILE A 281 7.51 1.45 8.83
N ASP A 282 6.59 0.52 8.62
CA ASP A 282 5.22 0.64 9.14
C ASP A 282 4.73 -0.54 9.99
N THR A 283 5.64 -1.37 10.51
CA THR A 283 5.27 -2.53 11.34
C THR A 283 4.58 -3.70 10.61
N SER A 284 4.54 -3.70 9.27
CA SER A 284 3.91 -4.79 8.51
C SER A 284 4.62 -6.12 8.71
N PHE A 285 5.95 -6.09 8.80
CA PHE A 285 6.76 -7.28 9.08
C PHE A 285 7.31 -7.25 10.51
N LEU A 286 7.28 -8.44 11.15
CA LEU A 286 7.76 -8.64 12.51
C LEU A 286 9.04 -9.48 12.49
N GLN A 287 9.85 -9.33 13.54
CA GLN A 287 11.06 -10.14 13.71
C GLN A 287 10.76 -11.64 13.58
N GLY A 288 11.48 -12.30 12.69
CA GLY A 288 11.32 -13.72 12.38
C GLY A 288 10.35 -14.02 11.23
N ASP A 289 9.69 -13.02 10.65
CA ASP A 289 8.97 -13.20 9.40
C ASP A 289 9.96 -13.50 8.26
N GLN A 290 9.54 -14.28 7.29
CA GLN A 290 10.39 -14.70 6.18
C GLN A 290 9.79 -14.28 4.83
N LEU A 291 10.67 -13.97 3.89
CA LEU A 291 10.36 -13.81 2.48
C LEU A 291 11.12 -14.87 1.67
N LEU A 292 10.39 -15.67 0.93
CA LEU A 292 10.91 -16.78 0.14
C LEU A 292 10.74 -16.46 -1.35
N LEU A 293 11.83 -16.54 -2.11
CA LEU A 293 11.85 -16.34 -3.56
C LEU A 293 12.17 -17.66 -4.27
N PHE A 294 11.68 -17.78 -5.52
CA PHE A 294 11.84 -19.00 -6.34
C PHE A 294 12.64 -18.68 -7.61
N ASP A 295 13.53 -19.59 -7.97
CA ASP A 295 14.34 -19.48 -9.20
C ASP A 295 13.66 -20.26 -10.34
N ASN A 296 13.29 -19.55 -11.40
CA ASN A 296 12.72 -20.14 -12.61
C ASN A 296 13.78 -20.53 -13.66
N THR A 297 15.06 -20.24 -13.43
CA THR A 297 16.14 -20.54 -14.39
C THR A 297 16.54 -22.01 -14.38
N GLN A 298 16.21 -22.74 -13.31
CA GLN A 298 16.50 -24.17 -13.16
C GLN A 298 15.23 -25.00 -13.28
N ALA A 299 15.28 -26.10 -14.04
CA ALA A 299 14.14 -27.00 -14.17
C ALA A 299 14.02 -27.90 -12.93
N GLN A 300 12.88 -27.85 -12.26
CA GLN A 300 12.54 -28.71 -11.14
C GLN A 300 11.04 -28.69 -10.87
N ILE A 301 10.42 -29.85 -10.65
CA ILE A 301 9.08 -29.97 -10.11
C ILE A 301 9.16 -29.95 -8.57
N GLY A 302 8.25 -29.23 -7.91
CA GLY A 302 8.28 -29.06 -6.46
C GLY A 302 9.47 -28.22 -5.99
N LYS A 303 9.76 -27.12 -6.68
CA LYS A 303 10.88 -26.23 -6.37
C LYS A 303 10.87 -25.78 -4.91
N GLN A 304 12.06 -25.81 -4.33
CA GLN A 304 12.31 -25.14 -3.07
C GLN A 304 12.70 -23.68 -3.32
N PRO A 305 12.47 -22.78 -2.37
CA PRO A 305 12.95 -21.41 -2.46
C PRO A 305 14.49 -21.39 -2.63
N ASN A 306 14.97 -20.56 -3.56
CA ASN A 306 16.42 -20.37 -3.75
C ASN A 306 16.99 -19.28 -2.84
N LYS A 307 16.14 -18.34 -2.38
CA LYS A 307 16.49 -17.33 -1.40
C LYS A 307 15.43 -17.30 -0.30
N VAL A 308 15.90 -17.30 0.94
CA VAL A 308 15.05 -17.16 2.13
C VAL A 308 15.64 -16.01 2.94
N TYR A 309 14.92 -14.90 2.98
CA TYR A 309 15.23 -13.77 3.82
C TYR A 309 14.44 -13.87 5.13
N THR A 310 15.09 -13.56 6.24
CA THR A 310 14.44 -13.44 7.54
C THR A 310 14.47 -11.97 7.97
N PHE A 311 13.35 -11.45 8.43
CA PHE A 311 13.28 -10.11 8.95
C PHE A 311 13.86 -10.04 10.38
N ASN A 312 14.93 -9.25 10.56
CA ASN A 312 15.57 -8.99 11.85
C ASN A 312 16.28 -7.63 11.77
N ASP A 313 15.57 -6.54 12.10
CA ASP A 313 16.03 -5.16 11.87
C ASP A 313 16.55 -4.91 10.44
N GLY A 314 15.81 -5.41 9.45
CA GLY A 314 16.17 -5.48 8.04
C GLY A 314 16.09 -6.91 7.52
N TRP A 315 16.20 -7.05 6.21
CA TRP A 315 16.17 -8.36 5.57
C TRP A 315 17.55 -9.01 5.63
N ARG A 316 17.64 -10.19 6.25
CA ARG A 316 18.85 -11.01 6.40
C ARG A 316 18.70 -12.28 5.59
N LEU A 317 19.67 -12.62 4.75
CA LEU A 317 19.68 -13.90 4.05
C LEU A 317 19.98 -15.03 5.03
N SER A 318 19.32 -16.18 4.88
CA SER A 318 19.38 -17.28 5.88
C SER A 318 20.78 -17.88 6.08
N ASN A 319 21.71 -17.69 5.15
CA ASN A 319 23.08 -18.23 5.19
C ASN A 319 24.14 -17.21 5.63
N ASP A 320 23.77 -15.95 5.83
CA ASP A 320 24.63 -14.93 6.38
C ASP A 320 23.81 -13.97 7.26
N ASN A 321 24.46 -13.03 7.91
CA ASN A 321 23.82 -12.07 8.81
C ASN A 321 23.96 -10.62 8.30
N LEU A 322 24.24 -10.45 7.00
CA LEU A 322 24.37 -9.14 6.39
C LEU A 322 22.99 -8.56 6.06
N ASP A 323 22.93 -7.24 5.93
CA ASP A 323 21.73 -6.55 5.47
C ASP A 323 21.57 -6.70 3.95
N HIS A 324 20.48 -7.34 3.54
CA HIS A 324 20.10 -7.59 2.16
C HIS A 324 18.92 -6.72 1.71
N SER A 325 18.58 -5.68 2.44
CA SER A 325 17.44 -4.80 2.10
C SER A 325 17.56 -4.16 0.70
N LYS A 326 18.75 -4.11 0.13
CA LYS A 326 19.02 -3.62 -1.22
C LYS A 326 19.00 -4.71 -2.31
N ASP A 327 18.78 -5.97 -1.95
CA ASP A 327 18.66 -7.04 -2.95
C ASP A 327 17.47 -6.77 -3.87
N ILE A 328 17.68 -7.13 -5.16
CA ILE A 328 16.68 -6.92 -6.20
C ILE A 328 15.60 -8.00 -6.12
N VAL A 329 14.36 -7.56 -6.14
CA VAL A 329 13.17 -8.37 -6.44
C VAL A 329 12.80 -8.10 -7.89
N PRO A 330 12.96 -9.07 -8.79
CA PRO A 330 12.65 -8.88 -10.21
C PRO A 330 11.17 -8.60 -10.46
N ALA A 331 10.87 -7.90 -11.55
CA ALA A 331 9.52 -7.68 -12.04
C ALA A 331 8.75 -8.99 -12.17
N GLY A 332 7.50 -9.02 -11.70
CA GLY A 332 6.67 -10.23 -11.78
C GLY A 332 7.13 -11.41 -10.93
N SER A 333 8.02 -11.21 -9.95
CA SER A 333 8.44 -12.29 -9.06
C SER A 333 7.27 -12.87 -8.28
N ALA A 334 7.25 -14.19 -8.15
CA ALA A 334 6.46 -14.90 -7.16
C ALA A 334 7.19 -14.89 -5.82
N MET A 335 6.51 -14.53 -4.77
CA MET A 335 7.05 -14.44 -3.42
C MET A 335 6.14 -15.18 -2.44
N LEU A 336 6.72 -15.83 -1.45
CA LEU A 336 5.98 -16.39 -0.33
C LEU A 336 6.38 -15.65 0.95
N VAL A 337 5.44 -14.91 1.54
CA VAL A 337 5.63 -14.29 2.85
C VAL A 337 5.20 -15.28 3.91
N ARG A 338 6.14 -15.77 4.70
CA ARG A 338 5.89 -16.66 5.84
C ARG A 338 5.92 -15.84 7.12
N ARG A 339 4.75 -15.64 7.72
CA ARG A 339 4.66 -14.98 9.01
C ARG A 339 5.04 -15.93 10.13
N ALA A 340 5.83 -15.45 11.06
CA ALA A 340 6.13 -16.19 12.30
C ALA A 340 4.87 -16.33 13.17
N ALA A 341 4.79 -17.39 13.97
CA ALA A 341 3.72 -17.54 14.97
C ALA A 341 3.82 -16.41 16.00
N LYS A 342 2.83 -15.52 16.01
CA LYS A 342 2.77 -14.33 16.86
C LYS A 342 1.32 -13.89 17.05
N SER A 343 1.11 -12.74 17.67
CA SER A 343 -0.21 -12.15 17.82
C SER A 343 -0.94 -12.12 16.48
N ALA A 344 -2.16 -12.63 16.47
CA ALA A 344 -2.98 -12.67 15.28
C ALA A 344 -3.38 -11.27 14.84
N GLY A 345 -3.31 -11.02 13.55
CA GLY A 345 -3.77 -9.79 12.92
C GLY A 345 -3.36 -9.81 11.45
N THR A 346 -4.33 -9.60 10.57
CA THR A 346 -4.04 -9.31 9.17
C THR A 346 -3.40 -7.93 9.09
N VAL A 347 -2.26 -7.86 8.41
CA VAL A 347 -1.65 -6.59 8.01
C VAL A 347 -1.71 -6.49 6.49
N TYR A 348 -1.53 -5.29 5.95
CA TYR A 348 -1.50 -5.09 4.52
C TYR A 348 -0.10 -4.70 4.07
N TRP A 349 0.45 -5.46 3.13
CA TRP A 349 1.62 -5.02 2.40
C TRP A 349 1.17 -4.03 1.31
N VAL A 350 1.50 -2.76 1.52
CA VAL A 350 1.17 -1.71 0.56
C VAL A 350 2.29 -1.61 -0.48
N ASN A 351 2.07 -2.22 -1.63
CA ASN A 351 2.96 -2.14 -2.77
C ASN A 351 2.66 -0.87 -3.57
N ALA A 352 3.60 0.08 -3.59
CA ALA A 352 3.48 1.35 -4.33
C ALA A 352 4.33 1.32 -5.61
N PRO A 353 3.86 1.92 -6.73
CA PRO A 353 4.66 2.02 -7.94
C PRO A 353 5.82 3.01 -7.74
N THR A 354 7.04 2.59 -8.10
CA THR A 354 8.24 3.45 -8.04
C THR A 354 8.41 4.30 -9.30
N TYR A 355 7.66 4.02 -10.36
CA TYR A 355 7.69 4.69 -11.66
C TYR A 355 6.57 5.74 -11.83
N VAL A 356 5.69 5.88 -10.86
CA VAL A 356 4.68 6.93 -10.82
C VAL A 356 5.20 8.03 -9.92
N PRO A 357 5.29 9.28 -10.40
CA PRO A 357 5.57 10.39 -9.51
C PRO A 357 4.57 10.38 -8.35
N ALA A 358 5.06 10.59 -7.15
CA ALA A 358 4.18 10.71 -5.99
C ALA A 358 3.13 11.79 -6.28
N THR A 359 1.84 11.46 -6.17
CA THR A 359 0.76 12.44 -6.33
C THR A 359 0.55 13.27 -5.07
N PHE A 360 1.20 12.88 -3.98
CA PHE A 360 1.13 13.52 -2.68
C PHE A 360 2.50 13.47 -2.00
N LEU A 361 3.00 14.63 -1.61
CA LEU A 361 4.24 14.74 -0.85
C LEU A 361 3.93 14.53 0.64
N SER A 362 4.47 13.46 1.22
CA SER A 362 4.31 13.12 2.64
C SER A 362 5.69 13.03 3.31
N PRO A 363 5.84 13.45 4.57
CA PRO A 363 7.06 13.18 5.29
C PRO A 363 7.23 11.68 5.55
N LEU A 364 8.47 11.21 5.48
CA LEU A 364 8.88 9.86 5.89
C LEU A 364 8.73 9.67 7.40
N ALA A 365 8.96 10.76 8.16
CA ALA A 365 8.84 10.77 9.60
C ALA A 365 8.45 12.17 10.10
N ALA A 366 7.71 12.21 11.20
CA ALA A 366 7.54 13.39 12.04
C ALA A 366 7.91 12.99 13.47
N SER A 367 8.64 13.84 14.18
CA SER A 367 9.08 13.53 15.54
C SER A 367 9.09 14.76 16.44
N SER A 368 8.77 14.57 17.72
CA SER A 368 9.06 15.56 18.75
C SER A 368 10.50 15.38 19.23
N ARG A 369 11.31 16.37 18.94
CA ARG A 369 12.75 16.38 19.25
C ARG A 369 13.03 17.06 20.57
N LYS A 370 13.84 16.41 21.43
CA LYS A 370 14.35 17.01 22.66
C LYS A 370 15.81 16.69 22.88
N ILE A 371 16.51 17.69 23.44
CA ILE A 371 17.85 17.50 24.00
C ILE A 371 17.66 17.08 25.44
N GLN A 372 18.22 15.93 25.83
CA GLN A 372 18.21 15.38 27.17
C GLN A 372 19.67 15.09 27.56
N GLY A 373 20.24 15.99 28.34
CA GLY A 373 21.68 15.96 28.64
C GLY A 373 22.54 16.20 27.41
N ALA A 374 23.43 15.27 27.10
CA ALA A 374 24.29 15.34 25.92
C ALA A 374 23.67 14.70 24.68
N GLY A 375 22.50 14.05 24.80
CA GLY A 375 21.83 13.34 23.70
C GLY A 375 20.65 14.11 23.12
N THR A 376 20.38 13.89 21.84
CA THR A 376 19.15 14.35 21.18
C THR A 376 18.29 13.13 20.89
N PHE A 377 17.04 13.17 21.34
CA PHE A 377 16.11 12.06 21.22
C PHE A 377 14.81 12.49 20.55
N ASP A 378 14.43 11.72 19.54
CA ASP A 378 13.25 11.94 18.72
C ASP A 378 12.14 10.99 19.11
N LEU A 379 10.99 11.54 19.51
CA LEU A 379 9.78 10.79 19.80
C LEU A 379 8.91 10.78 18.56
N ASN A 380 8.65 9.60 18.01
CA ASN A 380 7.89 9.45 16.78
C ASN A 380 6.46 9.98 16.91
N MET A 381 6.04 10.75 15.90
CA MET A 381 4.68 11.29 15.70
C MET A 381 4.10 10.65 14.44
N PRO A 382 3.46 9.48 14.55
CA PRO A 382 2.88 8.84 13.36
C PRO A 382 1.86 9.76 12.68
N ALA A 383 1.96 9.87 11.36
CA ALA A 383 1.02 10.66 10.57
C ALA A 383 -0.35 9.99 10.43
N LEU A 384 -0.44 8.67 10.63
CA LEU A 384 -1.63 7.85 10.43
C LEU A 384 -1.82 6.85 11.59
N ASN A 385 -3.07 6.66 11.99
CA ASN A 385 -3.58 5.57 12.85
C ASN A 385 -3.05 5.46 14.29
N ALA A 386 -2.07 6.26 14.70
CA ALA A 386 -1.61 6.30 16.08
C ALA A 386 -1.27 7.74 16.47
N LEU A 387 -1.49 8.08 17.73
CA LEU A 387 -1.13 9.39 18.27
C LEU A 387 0.26 9.32 18.89
N GLY A 388 1.21 10.10 18.38
CA GLY A 388 2.47 10.33 19.07
C GLY A 388 2.26 11.20 20.32
N ILE A 389 2.65 10.69 21.50
CA ILE A 389 2.45 11.39 22.75
C ILE A 389 3.80 11.86 23.32
N GLU A 390 3.99 13.17 23.35
CA GLU A 390 5.13 13.79 24.02
C GLU A 390 4.89 13.78 25.54
N CYS A 391 5.69 12.99 26.22
CA CYS A 391 5.60 12.74 27.66
C CYS A 391 6.67 13.47 28.47
N ARG A 392 7.61 14.16 27.82
CA ARG A 392 8.75 14.83 28.45
C ARG A 392 8.45 16.31 28.68
N ALA A 393 9.03 16.88 29.71
CA ALA A 393 8.81 18.27 30.09
C ALA A 393 9.12 19.24 28.94
N ALA A 394 8.31 20.28 28.81
CA ALA A 394 8.56 21.39 27.90
C ALA A 394 9.83 22.15 28.29
N GLY A 395 10.44 22.82 27.31
CA GLY A 395 11.49 23.80 27.59
C GLY A 395 10.93 25.08 28.22
N SER A 396 11.83 26.01 28.55
CA SER A 396 11.44 27.34 29.06
C SER A 396 10.41 28.01 28.13
N GLY A 397 9.35 28.59 28.69
CA GLY A 397 8.25 29.14 27.91
C GLY A 397 7.32 28.08 27.30
N ASN A 398 7.29 26.89 27.86
CA ASN A 398 6.52 25.75 27.36
C ASN A 398 6.79 25.48 25.87
N THR A 399 8.08 25.32 25.53
CA THR A 399 8.54 25.12 24.17
C THR A 399 8.71 23.64 23.84
N HIS A 400 8.38 23.31 22.58
CA HIS A 400 8.65 22.01 21.95
C HIS A 400 9.20 22.21 20.55
N GLN A 401 9.83 21.18 20.00
CA GLN A 401 10.34 21.20 18.64
C GLN A 401 9.82 19.96 17.91
N VAL A 402 9.23 20.16 16.73
CA VAL A 402 8.79 19.06 15.85
C VAL A 402 9.59 19.11 14.56
N VAL A 403 10.14 17.95 14.18
CA VAL A 403 10.96 17.78 12.98
C VAL A 403 10.23 16.84 12.03
N PHE A 404 10.02 17.31 10.80
CA PHE A 404 9.51 16.51 9.69
C PHE A 404 10.67 16.18 8.76
N THR A 405 10.75 14.92 8.33
CA THR A 405 11.76 14.44 7.39
C THR A 405 11.08 13.96 6.12
N PHE A 406 11.47 14.51 4.99
CA PHE A 406 10.96 14.16 3.65
C PHE A 406 12.00 13.34 2.88
N ALA A 407 11.56 12.67 1.80
CA ALA A 407 12.46 11.90 0.92
C ALA A 407 13.42 12.82 0.14
N ASN A 408 12.93 13.98 -0.29
CA ASN A 408 13.66 14.97 -1.08
C ASN A 408 13.78 16.30 -0.33
N PRO A 409 14.70 17.18 -0.71
CA PRO A 409 14.69 18.56 -0.25
C PRO A 409 13.35 19.24 -0.54
N VAL A 410 12.86 20.01 0.42
CA VAL A 410 11.56 20.68 0.32
C VAL A 410 11.66 22.17 0.56
N THR A 411 10.66 22.89 0.07
CA THR A 411 10.34 24.25 0.48
C THR A 411 9.02 24.26 1.24
N LEU A 412 8.72 25.31 1.98
CA LEU A 412 7.53 25.44 2.80
C LEU A 412 7.03 26.89 2.77
N THR A 413 5.73 27.08 2.64
CA THR A 413 5.11 28.41 2.69
C THR A 413 4.93 28.88 4.14
N SER A 414 4.33 28.04 4.99
CA SER A 414 4.08 28.37 6.40
C SER A 414 3.82 27.14 7.24
N ALA A 415 3.91 27.30 8.57
CA ALA A 415 3.41 26.33 9.52
C ALA A 415 2.49 27.01 10.53
N THR A 416 1.46 26.30 10.97
CA THR A 416 0.54 26.73 12.03
C THR A 416 0.37 25.63 13.06
N ALA A 417 0.00 26.02 14.28
CA ALA A 417 -0.35 25.08 15.34
C ALA A 417 -1.73 25.46 15.88
N THR A 418 -2.64 24.50 15.89
CA THR A 418 -4.01 24.66 16.41
C THR A 418 -4.14 23.85 17.68
N PRO A 419 -4.24 24.49 18.85
CA PRO A 419 -4.41 23.81 20.11
C PRO A 419 -5.80 23.21 20.24
N GLY A 420 -5.91 22.19 21.11
CA GLY A 420 -7.19 21.61 21.49
C GLY A 420 -8.10 22.62 22.22
N ALA A 421 -9.36 22.25 22.44
CA ALA A 421 -10.31 23.10 23.14
C ALA A 421 -9.79 23.48 24.54
N ASN A 422 -9.85 24.77 24.89
CA ASN A 422 -9.35 25.35 26.14
C ASN A 422 -7.86 25.15 26.41
N ALA A 423 -7.06 24.86 25.37
CA ALA A 423 -5.61 24.70 25.45
C ALA A 423 -4.89 25.86 24.74
N THR A 424 -3.57 25.94 24.91
CA THR A 424 -2.72 26.93 24.25
C THR A 424 -1.58 26.27 23.51
N GLY A 425 -1.03 26.98 22.53
CA GLY A 425 0.11 26.55 21.75
C GLY A 425 0.16 27.27 20.42
N SER A 426 1.33 27.67 20.00
CA SER A 426 1.53 28.35 18.70
C SER A 426 2.91 28.04 18.14
N VAL A 427 3.08 28.26 16.85
CA VAL A 427 4.40 28.22 16.21
C VAL A 427 5.21 29.43 16.65
N SER A 428 6.47 29.20 17.01
CA SER A 428 7.43 30.24 17.41
C SER A 428 8.38 30.56 16.27
N GLY A 429 8.24 31.76 15.71
CA GLY A 429 9.03 32.19 14.56
C GLY A 429 8.67 31.46 13.26
N SER A 430 9.51 31.61 12.25
CA SER A 430 9.35 30.88 10.98
C SER A 430 9.89 29.45 11.10
N PRO A 431 9.25 28.47 10.45
CA PRO A 431 9.82 27.13 10.32
C PRO A 431 11.20 27.16 9.69
N ILE A 432 12.08 26.28 10.13
CA ILE A 432 13.44 26.15 9.59
C ILE A 432 13.44 24.99 8.59
N VAL A 433 13.74 25.31 7.33
CA VAL A 433 13.90 24.30 6.27
C VAL A 433 15.38 24.09 6.00
N SER A 434 15.83 22.83 6.09
CA SER A 434 17.22 22.44 5.81
C SER A 434 17.24 21.15 4.99
N GLY A 435 17.37 21.28 3.68
CA GLY A 435 17.29 20.13 2.75
C GLY A 435 15.93 19.44 2.86
N SER A 436 15.93 18.16 3.21
CA SER A 436 14.73 17.34 3.39
C SER A 436 14.10 17.46 4.80
N HIS A 437 14.59 18.33 5.65
CA HIS A 437 14.08 18.50 7.01
C HIS A 437 13.37 19.83 7.20
N VAL A 438 12.19 19.79 7.83
CA VAL A 438 11.44 20.96 8.28
C VAL A 438 11.34 20.92 9.79
N THR A 439 11.84 21.93 10.46
CA THR A 439 11.76 22.07 11.92
C THR A 439 10.77 23.15 12.28
N VAL A 440 9.78 22.82 13.09
CA VAL A 440 8.76 23.70 13.65
C VAL A 440 9.00 23.86 15.14
N ASN A 441 9.33 25.07 15.55
CA ASN A 441 9.43 25.39 16.98
C ASN A 441 8.06 25.83 17.50
N LEU A 442 7.68 25.32 18.64
CA LEU A 442 6.41 25.58 19.31
C LEU A 442 6.65 26.32 20.63
N THR A 443 5.73 27.20 21.02
CA THR A 443 5.79 27.97 22.26
C THR A 443 4.43 28.04 22.94
N SER A 444 4.43 28.32 24.22
CA SER A 444 3.22 28.43 25.07
C SER A 444 2.31 27.20 24.99
N VAL A 445 2.89 26.04 24.80
CA VAL A 445 2.14 24.79 24.62
C VAL A 445 1.71 24.25 25.98
N SER A 446 0.40 24.19 26.22
CA SER A 446 -0.14 23.61 27.44
C SER A 446 -0.09 22.07 27.43
N ASN A 447 -0.01 21.47 28.61
CA ASN A 447 -0.12 20.01 28.79
C ASN A 447 -1.57 19.53 28.60
N MET A 448 -1.80 18.22 28.54
CA MET A 448 -3.11 17.56 28.43
C MET A 448 -3.91 18.00 27.19
N GLN A 449 -3.29 18.00 26.02
CA GLN A 449 -3.95 18.38 24.79
C GLN A 449 -3.56 17.54 23.58
N ARG A 450 -4.34 17.68 22.51
CA ARG A 450 -4.00 17.29 21.15
C ARG A 450 -3.76 18.56 20.35
N LEU A 451 -2.53 18.77 19.92
CA LEU A 451 -2.09 19.93 19.14
C LEU A 451 -1.98 19.51 17.67
N LEU A 452 -2.78 20.14 16.80
CA LEU A 452 -2.68 19.93 15.36
C LEU A 452 -1.63 20.87 14.78
N ILE A 453 -0.63 20.32 14.12
CA ILE A 453 0.44 21.07 13.43
C ILE A 453 0.22 20.93 11.93
N ASN A 454 0.03 22.05 11.24
CA ASN A 454 -0.16 22.08 9.79
C ASN A 454 1.07 22.70 9.13
N LEU A 455 1.56 22.07 8.09
CA LEU A 455 2.53 22.61 7.13
C LEU A 455 1.77 22.95 5.85
N SER A 456 1.88 24.20 5.37
CA SER A 456 1.19 24.64 4.15
C SER A 456 2.18 24.95 3.04
N GLY A 457 1.83 24.51 1.82
CA GLY A 457 2.64 24.72 0.64
C GLY A 457 3.98 23.99 0.71
N VAL A 458 4.02 22.76 1.24
CA VAL A 458 5.22 21.94 1.19
C VAL A 458 5.44 21.49 -0.25
N SER A 459 6.63 21.80 -0.79
CA SER A 459 6.95 21.48 -2.19
C SER A 459 8.36 20.92 -2.32
N ASP A 460 8.52 19.85 -3.08
CA ASP A 460 9.82 19.31 -3.50
C ASP A 460 10.23 19.77 -4.91
N GLY A 461 9.52 20.78 -5.44
CA GLY A 461 9.71 21.31 -6.80
C GLY A 461 8.88 20.59 -7.86
N THR A 462 8.31 19.43 -7.55
CA THR A 462 7.45 18.65 -8.46
C THR A 462 6.01 18.62 -7.94
N ILE A 463 5.84 18.39 -6.64
CA ILE A 463 4.55 18.30 -5.97
C ILE A 463 4.47 19.39 -4.90
N THR A 464 3.31 19.98 -4.75
CA THR A 464 3.00 20.93 -3.67
C THR A 464 1.71 20.53 -3.00
N ASN A 465 1.72 20.34 -1.69
CA ASN A 465 0.52 20.08 -0.90
C ASN A 465 0.70 20.50 0.56
N ASP A 466 -0.39 20.53 1.28
CA ASP A 466 -0.41 20.74 2.73
C ASP A 466 -0.28 19.39 3.45
N PHE A 467 0.26 19.43 4.65
CA PHE A 467 0.43 18.25 5.49
C PHE A 467 0.12 18.58 6.95
N SER A 468 -0.53 17.65 7.66
CA SER A 468 -0.90 17.83 9.07
C SER A 468 -0.46 16.64 9.92
N VAL A 469 -0.04 16.91 11.15
CA VAL A 469 0.19 15.89 12.17
C VAL A 469 -0.44 16.32 13.50
N THR A 470 -1.02 15.39 14.22
CA THR A 470 -1.52 15.63 15.57
C THR A 470 -0.51 15.12 16.59
N MET A 471 -0.12 15.99 17.52
CA MET A 471 0.78 15.68 18.63
C MET A 471 -0.03 15.64 19.93
N GLY A 472 0.00 14.50 20.62
CA GLY A 472 -0.47 14.42 22.00
C GLY A 472 0.56 15.02 22.95
N LEU A 473 0.14 15.82 23.89
CA LEU A 473 0.98 16.38 24.94
C LEU A 473 0.43 15.91 26.28
N LEU A 474 1.14 14.99 26.91
CA LEU A 474 0.76 14.45 28.23
C LEU A 474 2.02 14.11 29.02
N LEU A 475 2.44 15.08 29.81
CA LEU A 475 3.63 14.96 30.68
C LEU A 475 3.50 13.72 31.57
N GLY A 476 4.49 12.83 31.55
CA GLY A 476 4.54 11.63 32.36
C GLY A 476 3.88 10.39 31.74
N ASP A 477 3.19 10.47 30.62
CA ASP A 477 2.65 9.29 29.90
C ASP A 477 3.76 8.58 29.12
N VAL A 478 4.61 7.88 29.83
CA VAL A 478 5.77 7.19 29.24
C VAL A 478 5.38 5.91 28.51
N THR A 479 4.23 5.33 28.85
CA THR A 479 3.67 4.14 28.18
C THR A 479 2.90 4.47 26.91
N ALA A 480 2.62 5.76 26.66
CA ALA A 480 1.87 6.26 25.48
C ALA A 480 0.43 5.71 25.38
N ASN A 481 -0.23 5.46 26.50
CA ASN A 481 -1.59 4.95 26.52
C ASN A 481 -2.66 6.05 26.62
N GLY A 482 -2.27 7.33 26.63
CA GLY A 482 -3.16 8.50 26.67
C GLY A 482 -3.62 8.89 28.08
N ARG A 483 -3.04 8.31 29.10
CA ARG A 483 -3.28 8.65 30.51
C ARG A 483 -2.02 8.44 31.35
N VAL A 484 -1.89 9.14 32.45
CA VAL A 484 -0.80 8.92 33.42
C VAL A 484 -1.36 8.13 34.58
N ASP A 485 -0.83 6.94 34.80
CA ASP A 485 -1.25 6.04 35.90
C ASP A 485 -0.06 5.33 36.57
N GLY A 486 -0.34 4.33 37.42
CA GLY A 486 0.68 3.59 38.17
C GLY A 486 1.66 2.83 37.25
N ASN A 487 1.26 2.49 36.01
CA ASN A 487 2.15 1.81 35.07
C ASN A 487 3.25 2.75 34.56
N ASP A 488 2.93 4.04 34.33
CA ASP A 488 3.92 5.04 33.95
C ASP A 488 4.93 5.27 35.07
N VAL A 489 4.44 5.42 36.28
CA VAL A 489 5.31 5.55 37.49
C VAL A 489 6.24 4.34 37.59
N SER A 490 5.71 3.13 37.46
CA SER A 490 6.49 1.89 37.50
C SER A 490 7.52 1.80 36.38
N ALA A 491 7.13 2.23 35.17
CA ALA A 491 8.02 2.25 34.01
C ALA A 491 9.21 3.21 34.22
N VAL A 492 8.98 4.40 34.79
CA VAL A 492 10.06 5.34 35.12
C VAL A 492 10.91 4.78 36.25
N GLN A 493 10.31 4.26 37.33
CA GLN A 493 11.04 3.66 38.46
C GLN A 493 11.97 2.54 38.02
N GLY A 494 11.53 1.69 37.10
CA GLY A 494 12.34 0.59 36.55
C GLY A 494 13.58 1.04 35.77
N GLN A 495 13.65 2.32 35.35
CA GLN A 495 14.77 2.90 34.63
C GLN A 495 15.67 3.82 35.47
N VAL A 496 15.32 4.07 36.73
CA VAL A 496 16.10 4.95 37.59
C VAL A 496 17.55 4.44 37.71
N ARG A 497 18.51 5.34 37.49
CA ARG A 497 19.95 5.10 37.44
C ARG A 497 20.44 4.33 36.19
N SER A 498 19.56 3.97 35.27
CA SER A 498 19.98 3.42 33.99
C SER A 498 20.61 4.53 33.11
N PRO A 499 21.66 4.25 32.34
CA PRO A 499 22.18 5.19 31.37
C PRO A 499 21.10 5.55 30.33
N LEU A 500 20.97 6.85 30.06
CA LEU A 500 20.02 7.35 29.08
C LEU A 500 20.41 6.90 27.68
N ASN A 501 19.47 6.32 26.95
CA ASN A 501 19.66 5.82 25.58
C ASN A 501 18.34 5.82 24.79
N ILE A 502 18.38 5.39 23.53
CA ILE A 502 17.23 5.39 22.61
C ILE A 502 16.05 4.51 23.08
N ASN A 503 16.29 3.53 23.95
CA ASN A 503 15.23 2.62 24.41
C ASN A 503 14.53 3.10 25.69
N ASN A 504 15.11 4.05 26.41
CA ASN A 504 14.57 4.50 27.68
C ASN A 504 14.39 6.02 27.83
N PHE A 505 14.69 6.82 26.80
CA PHE A 505 14.62 8.28 26.82
C PHE A 505 13.24 8.83 27.19
N ARG A 506 12.16 8.07 27.01
CA ARG A 506 10.81 8.45 27.44
C ARG A 506 10.69 8.50 28.96
N ALA A 507 11.45 7.67 29.69
CA ALA A 507 11.46 7.65 31.17
C ALA A 507 12.23 8.83 31.77
N GLU A 508 13.01 9.55 30.99
CA GLU A 508 13.64 10.82 31.36
C GLU A 508 12.65 11.98 31.08
N VAL A 509 11.68 12.10 31.99
CA VAL A 509 10.49 12.96 31.86
C VAL A 509 10.84 14.43 32.03
N THR A 510 11.81 14.75 32.88
CA THR A 510 12.19 16.12 33.25
C THR A 510 13.08 16.81 32.22
N ALA A 511 13.58 16.10 31.22
CA ALA A 511 14.52 16.54 30.20
C ALA A 511 15.85 17.11 30.78
N ASN A 512 16.31 16.56 31.91
CA ASN A 512 17.54 17.00 32.58
C ASN A 512 18.77 16.15 32.22
N GLY A 513 18.59 15.06 31.44
CA GLY A 513 19.64 14.15 30.96
C GLY A 513 19.94 12.99 31.89
N LYS A 514 19.13 12.73 32.91
CA LYS A 514 19.27 11.63 33.86
C LYS A 514 17.91 11.07 34.22
N ILE A 515 17.80 9.75 34.27
CA ILE A 515 16.59 9.12 34.82
C ILE A 515 16.79 8.94 36.33
N ASP A 516 16.15 9.79 37.13
CA ASP A 516 16.32 9.84 38.56
C ASP A 516 14.99 10.01 39.34
N GLY A 517 15.07 10.29 40.63
CA GLY A 517 13.89 10.47 41.46
C GLY A 517 13.02 11.66 41.08
N ASN A 518 13.56 12.66 40.36
CA ASN A 518 12.77 13.79 39.87
C ASN A 518 11.80 13.36 38.77
N ASP A 519 12.21 12.46 37.90
CA ASP A 519 11.32 11.91 36.85
C ASP A 519 10.18 11.11 37.46
N VAL A 520 10.49 10.30 38.48
CA VAL A 520 9.48 9.55 39.24
C VAL A 520 8.50 10.52 39.90
N SER A 521 8.99 11.53 40.60
CA SER A 521 8.16 12.52 41.32
C SER A 521 7.31 13.34 40.34
N THR A 522 7.88 13.73 39.18
CA THR A 522 7.16 14.43 38.14
C THR A 522 6.03 13.57 37.58
N THR A 523 6.30 12.31 37.25
CA THR A 523 5.28 11.37 36.77
C THR A 523 4.20 11.12 37.82
N GLN A 524 4.57 10.93 39.09
CA GLN A 524 3.62 10.79 40.21
C GLN A 524 2.69 12.00 40.35
N GLY A 525 3.23 13.21 40.16
CA GLY A 525 2.46 14.46 40.21
C GLY A 525 1.44 14.60 39.07
N GLN A 526 1.59 13.83 38.01
CA GLN A 526 0.67 13.83 36.84
C GLN A 526 -0.34 12.66 36.88
N VAL A 527 -0.28 11.77 37.87
CA VAL A 527 -1.22 10.64 37.96
C VAL A 527 -2.67 11.12 37.95
N ARG A 528 -3.53 10.47 37.16
CA ARG A 528 -4.94 10.79 36.84
C ARG A 528 -5.11 11.90 35.78
N THR A 529 -4.06 12.37 35.15
CA THR A 529 -4.19 13.21 33.95
C THR A 529 -4.39 12.31 32.72
N PHE A 530 -5.05 12.83 31.69
CA PHE A 530 -5.32 12.11 30.46
C PHE A 530 -5.47 13.06 29.28
N LEU A 531 -5.27 12.52 28.08
CA LEU A 531 -5.55 13.27 26.84
C LEU A 531 -7.06 13.38 26.61
N PRO A 532 -7.55 14.54 26.14
CA PRO A 532 -8.92 14.67 25.67
C PRO A 532 -9.23 13.62 24.61
N PRO A 533 -10.50 13.17 24.49
CA PRO A 533 -10.93 12.35 23.37
C PRO A 533 -10.51 12.98 22.04
N GLY A 534 -10.17 12.16 21.03
CA GLY A 534 -9.99 12.65 19.68
C GLY A 534 -11.33 13.15 19.14
N GLY A 535 -11.35 14.36 18.58
CA GLY A 535 -12.50 14.90 17.89
C GLY A 535 -12.64 14.28 16.50
#